data_3f947abd22863c592b8e86ea3c2e1af5
#
_entry.id   3f947abd22863c592b8e86ea3c2e1af5
#
_cell.length_a   1.000
_cell.length_b   1.000
_cell.length_c   1.000
_cell.angle_alpha   90.00
_cell.angle_beta   90.00
_cell.angle_gamma   90.00
#
_symmetry.space_group_name_H-M   'P 1'
#
loop_
_entity.id
_entity.type
_entity.pdbx_description
1 polymer ?
#
loop_
_entity_poly.entity_id
_entity_poly.type
_entity_poly.pdbx_seq_one_letter_code
_entity_poly.pdbx_strand_id
1 'polypeptide(L)'
;VTTLDPITQAPRETIPDFDQARAEAAVRELLIAVGEDPDREGLLDTPARVARAYKELLAGMHLSAEEVLTTTFDLGHDELILVRDIELWSMCEHHLVPFTGVAHIAYIPNENGRITGLSKLARLVDVFAKRPQVQERLTTQVADSLMRILEARGALVVIEAEHLCMTMRGVKKPGSKTITSAVRGSLRNPATRAEAMSLITARRH
;
A
#
# COMPACT_ATOMS: atom_id res chain seq x y z
N VAL A 1 12.58 11.01 -19.58
CA VAL A 1 12.05 9.64 -19.57
C VAL A 1 10.78 9.68 -18.76
N THR A 2 9.63 9.60 -19.46
CA THR A 2 8.31 9.60 -18.80
C THR A 2 8.19 8.31 -18.02
N THR A 3 8.20 8.39 -16.70
CA THR A 3 7.95 7.21 -15.84
C THR A 3 6.48 6.85 -15.94
N LEU A 4 6.19 5.66 -16.46
CA LEU A 4 4.84 5.12 -16.47
C LEU A 4 4.41 4.81 -15.04
N ASP A 5 3.15 5.11 -14.70
CA ASP A 5 2.55 4.61 -13.47
C ASP A 5 2.51 3.07 -13.57
N PRO A 6 3.14 2.35 -12.62
CA PRO A 6 3.25 0.89 -12.69
C PRO A 6 1.91 0.15 -12.54
N ILE A 7 0.84 0.86 -12.20
CA ILE A 7 -0.52 0.29 -12.11
C ILE A 7 -1.27 0.46 -13.41
N THR A 8 -1.30 1.70 -13.91
CA THR A 8 -2.11 2.05 -15.08
C THR A 8 -1.34 1.92 -16.39
N GLN A 9 0.00 1.81 -16.34
CA GLN A 9 0.92 1.93 -17.47
C GLN A 9 0.75 3.25 -18.26
N ALA A 10 -0.02 4.17 -17.70
CA ALA A 10 -0.21 5.51 -18.27
C ALA A 10 0.85 6.48 -17.74
N PRO A 11 1.21 7.51 -18.50
CA PRO A 11 1.99 8.62 -17.97
C PRO A 11 1.23 9.23 -16.78
N ARG A 12 1.93 9.45 -15.66
CA ARG A 12 1.32 9.96 -14.42
C ARG A 12 0.59 11.29 -14.59
N GLU A 13 1.08 12.10 -15.50
CA GLU A 13 0.47 13.38 -15.89
C GLU A 13 -0.95 13.24 -16.48
N THR A 14 -1.37 12.03 -16.84
CA THR A 14 -2.69 11.75 -17.41
C THR A 14 -3.72 11.22 -16.40
N ILE A 15 -3.33 11.01 -15.13
CA ILE A 15 -4.30 10.61 -14.10
C ILE A 15 -5.11 11.86 -13.71
N PRO A 16 -6.42 11.89 -14.03
CA PRO A 16 -7.25 13.06 -13.72
C PRO A 16 -7.43 13.18 -12.20
N ASP A 17 -7.62 14.42 -11.73
CA ASP A 17 -8.00 14.70 -10.37
C ASP A 17 -9.29 13.96 -10.00
N PHE A 18 -9.46 13.72 -8.69
CA PHE A 18 -10.67 13.09 -8.18
C PHE A 18 -11.89 13.97 -8.44
N ASP A 19 -12.80 13.49 -9.29
CA ASP A 19 -14.05 14.18 -9.62
C ASP A 19 -15.13 13.86 -8.57
N GLN A 20 -15.25 14.74 -7.60
CA GLN A 20 -16.19 14.61 -6.48
C GLN A 20 -17.64 14.47 -6.99
N ALA A 21 -18.05 15.31 -7.93
CA ALA A 21 -19.45 15.34 -8.40
C ALA A 21 -19.81 14.06 -9.16
N ARG A 22 -18.90 13.54 -9.99
CA ARG A 22 -19.11 12.26 -10.68
C ARG A 22 -19.15 11.08 -9.70
N ALA A 23 -18.30 11.10 -8.66
CA ALA A 23 -18.31 10.08 -7.63
C ALA A 23 -19.64 10.07 -6.85
N GLU A 24 -20.14 11.24 -6.47
CA GLU A 24 -21.45 11.36 -5.81
C GLU A 24 -22.58 10.85 -6.69
N ALA A 25 -22.61 11.23 -7.96
CA ALA A 25 -23.61 10.76 -8.91
C ALA A 25 -23.56 9.22 -9.05
N ALA A 26 -22.37 8.63 -9.16
CA ALA A 26 -22.21 7.18 -9.27
C ALA A 26 -22.71 6.43 -8.03
N VAL A 27 -22.49 6.98 -6.83
CA VAL A 27 -22.99 6.39 -5.57
C VAL A 27 -24.51 6.49 -5.51
N ARG A 28 -25.10 7.62 -5.94
CA ARG A 28 -26.57 7.77 -6.03
C ARG A 28 -27.18 6.71 -6.97
N GLU A 29 -26.61 6.54 -8.15
CA GLU A 29 -27.04 5.53 -9.11
C GLU A 29 -26.90 4.10 -8.55
N LEU A 30 -25.84 3.82 -7.80
CA LEU A 30 -25.66 2.53 -7.13
C LEU A 30 -26.81 2.27 -6.13
N LEU A 31 -27.20 3.26 -5.33
CA LEU A 31 -28.32 3.15 -4.39
C LEU A 31 -29.63 2.82 -5.12
N ILE A 32 -29.90 3.51 -6.21
CA ILE A 32 -31.08 3.24 -7.07
C ILE A 32 -31.02 1.81 -7.63
N ALA A 33 -29.86 1.41 -8.16
CA ALA A 33 -29.67 0.11 -8.79
C ALA A 33 -29.86 -1.08 -7.85
N VAL A 34 -29.60 -0.91 -6.55
CA VAL A 34 -29.85 -1.95 -5.53
C VAL A 34 -31.30 -1.90 -4.98
N GLY A 35 -32.15 -0.98 -5.47
CA GLY A 35 -33.55 -0.84 -5.07
C GLY A 35 -33.76 0.05 -3.83
N GLU A 36 -32.81 0.87 -3.46
CA GLU A 36 -32.91 1.79 -2.33
C GLU A 36 -33.39 3.19 -2.81
N ASP A 37 -34.06 3.92 -1.93
CA ASP A 37 -34.47 5.31 -2.17
C ASP A 37 -33.36 6.27 -1.68
N PRO A 38 -32.58 6.88 -2.58
CA PRO A 38 -31.51 7.79 -2.20
C PRO A 38 -31.99 9.11 -1.60
N ASP A 39 -33.28 9.43 -1.74
CA ASP A 39 -33.86 10.70 -1.25
C ASP A 39 -34.46 10.56 0.14
N ARG A 40 -34.52 9.37 0.74
CA ARG A 40 -34.94 9.23 2.14
C ARG A 40 -33.92 9.85 3.09
N GLU A 41 -34.38 10.39 4.21
CA GLU A 41 -33.62 11.17 5.19
C GLU A 41 -32.25 10.59 5.55
N GLY A 42 -32.16 9.28 5.78
CA GLY A 42 -30.90 8.62 6.17
C GLY A 42 -29.87 8.51 5.04
N LEU A 43 -30.24 8.72 3.78
CA LEU A 43 -29.35 8.56 2.61
C LEU A 43 -29.05 9.86 1.85
N LEU A 44 -29.70 10.97 2.17
CA LEU A 44 -29.52 12.26 1.47
C LEU A 44 -28.04 12.65 1.33
N ASP A 45 -27.24 12.51 2.41
CA ASP A 45 -25.82 12.86 2.42
C ASP A 45 -24.90 11.68 2.05
N THR A 46 -25.43 10.47 1.86
CA THR A 46 -24.60 9.27 1.66
C THR A 46 -23.74 9.37 0.41
N PRO A 47 -24.22 9.84 -0.76
CA PRO A 47 -23.36 10.00 -1.93
C PRO A 47 -22.14 10.88 -1.65
N ALA A 48 -22.34 12.04 -1.02
CA ALA A 48 -21.26 12.96 -0.70
C ALA A 48 -20.30 12.40 0.36
N ARG A 49 -20.80 11.66 1.36
CA ARG A 49 -19.96 11.02 2.38
C ARG A 49 -19.10 9.92 1.77
N VAL A 50 -19.67 9.07 0.92
CA VAL A 50 -18.94 8.00 0.23
C VAL A 50 -17.88 8.58 -0.70
N ALA A 51 -18.22 9.59 -1.49
CA ALA A 51 -17.26 10.22 -2.39
C ALA A 51 -16.07 10.81 -1.63
N ARG A 52 -16.29 11.50 -0.51
CA ARG A 52 -15.19 12.00 0.36
C ARG A 52 -14.34 10.86 0.93
N ALA A 53 -14.97 9.78 1.40
CA ALA A 53 -14.25 8.61 1.90
C ALA A 53 -13.37 7.98 0.81
N TYR A 54 -13.86 7.81 -0.40
CA TYR A 54 -13.08 7.27 -1.52
C TYR A 54 -11.94 8.20 -1.94
N LYS A 55 -12.13 9.52 -1.89
CA LYS A 55 -11.05 10.48 -2.12
C LYS A 55 -9.89 10.27 -1.15
N GLU A 56 -10.18 10.01 0.13
CA GLU A 56 -9.17 9.72 1.15
C GLU A 56 -8.54 8.32 0.94
N LEU A 57 -9.37 7.30 0.77
CA LEU A 57 -8.92 5.92 0.59
C LEU A 57 -8.07 5.71 -0.67
N LEU A 58 -8.26 6.54 -1.69
CA LEU A 58 -7.54 6.47 -2.96
C LEU A 58 -6.53 7.62 -3.16
N ALA A 59 -6.19 8.35 -2.11
CA ALA A 59 -5.29 9.50 -2.19
C ALA A 59 -3.88 9.15 -2.73
N GLY A 60 -3.45 7.91 -2.60
CA GLY A 60 -2.19 7.42 -3.14
C GLY A 60 -2.10 7.42 -4.67
N MET A 61 -3.23 7.53 -5.38
CA MET A 61 -3.25 7.63 -6.84
C MET A 61 -2.41 8.82 -7.35
N HIS A 62 -2.34 9.90 -6.58
CA HIS A 62 -1.66 11.16 -6.93
C HIS A 62 -0.31 11.35 -6.21
N LEU A 63 0.11 10.36 -5.40
CA LEU A 63 1.39 10.42 -4.66
C LEU A 63 2.47 9.59 -5.34
N SER A 64 3.73 10.00 -5.20
CA SER A 64 4.90 9.22 -5.64
C SER A 64 5.76 8.76 -4.48
N ALA A 65 6.42 7.62 -4.67
CA ALA A 65 7.41 7.14 -3.73
C ALA A 65 8.60 8.10 -3.62
N GLU A 66 8.97 8.76 -4.71
CA GLU A 66 10.03 9.76 -4.79
C GLU A 66 9.74 10.97 -3.89
N GLU A 67 8.50 11.46 -3.90
CA GLU A 67 8.09 12.59 -3.04
C GLU A 67 8.10 12.24 -1.55
N VAL A 68 7.90 10.96 -1.23
CA VAL A 68 7.89 10.48 0.14
C VAL A 68 9.28 10.19 0.66
N LEU A 69 10.14 9.52 -0.12
CA LEU A 69 11.50 9.12 0.30
C LEU A 69 12.55 10.21 0.08
N THR A 70 12.19 11.47 0.21
CA THR A 70 13.07 12.63 -0.02
C THR A 70 14.09 12.88 1.09
N THR A 71 13.76 12.49 2.33
CA THR A 71 14.64 12.75 3.50
C THR A 71 15.53 11.56 3.72
N THR A 72 16.80 11.72 3.40
CA THR A 72 17.84 10.71 3.58
C THR A 72 19.03 11.27 4.37
N PHE A 73 19.76 10.37 5.03
CA PHE A 73 20.94 10.69 5.82
C PHE A 73 22.03 9.67 5.49
N ASP A 74 23.24 10.13 5.19
CA ASP A 74 24.40 9.29 4.97
C ASP A 74 25.18 9.17 6.31
N LEU A 75 24.88 8.10 7.07
CA LEU A 75 25.42 7.89 8.42
C LEU A 75 26.47 6.77 8.50
N GLY A 76 26.82 6.17 7.37
CA GLY A 76 27.75 5.04 7.32
C GLY A 76 27.20 3.76 7.95
N HIS A 77 25.88 3.66 8.12
CA HIS A 77 25.22 2.45 8.63
C HIS A 77 25.11 1.41 7.52
N ASP A 78 25.63 0.20 7.74
CA ASP A 78 25.70 -0.86 6.74
C ASP A 78 24.95 -2.15 7.11
N GLU A 79 24.32 -2.16 8.27
CA GLU A 79 23.52 -3.28 8.78
C GLU A 79 22.04 -3.19 8.39
N LEU A 80 21.30 -4.27 8.64
CA LEU A 80 19.89 -4.37 8.39
C LEU A 80 19.08 -3.36 9.21
N ILE A 81 18.21 -2.62 8.55
CA ILE A 81 17.19 -1.78 9.19
C ILE A 81 15.82 -2.45 8.98
N LEU A 82 15.10 -2.66 10.08
CA LEU A 82 13.76 -3.25 10.06
C LEU A 82 12.75 -2.32 10.73
N VAL A 83 11.66 -2.01 10.02
CA VAL A 83 10.43 -1.46 10.59
C VAL A 83 9.32 -2.47 10.38
N ARG A 84 8.70 -2.90 11.47
CA ARG A 84 7.64 -3.91 11.42
C ARG A 84 6.33 -3.38 11.99
N ASP A 85 5.25 -4.13 11.71
CA ASP A 85 3.90 -3.85 12.18
C ASP A 85 3.39 -2.48 11.71
N ILE A 86 3.72 -2.10 10.48
CA ILE A 86 3.16 -0.91 9.83
C ILE A 86 1.74 -1.26 9.42
N GLU A 87 0.77 -0.71 10.12
CA GLU A 87 -0.65 -0.91 9.78
C GLU A 87 -0.95 -0.36 8.39
N LEU A 88 -1.78 -1.08 7.63
CA LEU A 88 -2.21 -0.65 6.32
C LEU A 88 -3.69 -0.96 6.08
N TRP A 89 -4.31 -0.08 5.30
CA TRP A 89 -5.61 -0.24 4.68
C TRP A 89 -5.46 -0.03 3.19
N SER A 90 -6.01 -0.95 2.40
CA SER A 90 -5.98 -0.85 0.96
C SER A 90 -7.31 -1.28 0.36
N MET A 91 -7.51 -0.98 -0.91
CA MET A 91 -8.75 -1.30 -1.64
C MET A 91 -8.48 -2.40 -2.65
N CYS A 92 -9.14 -3.55 -2.49
CA CYS A 92 -9.05 -4.63 -3.46
C CYS A 92 -9.60 -4.16 -4.83
N GLU A 93 -8.77 -4.17 -5.87
CA GLU A 93 -9.16 -3.67 -7.19
C GLU A 93 -10.29 -4.48 -7.85
N HIS A 94 -10.44 -5.76 -7.47
CA HIS A 94 -11.44 -6.64 -8.07
C HIS A 94 -12.87 -6.37 -7.59
N HIS A 95 -13.02 -5.86 -6.37
CA HIS A 95 -14.34 -5.74 -5.73
C HIS A 95 -14.59 -4.36 -5.10
N LEU A 96 -13.58 -3.47 -5.06
CA LEU A 96 -13.60 -2.19 -4.33
C LEU A 96 -14.03 -2.35 -2.87
N VAL A 97 -13.58 -3.44 -2.24
CA VAL A 97 -13.79 -3.75 -0.82
C VAL A 97 -12.43 -3.74 -0.14
N PRO A 98 -12.30 -3.24 1.09
CA PRO A 98 -11.00 -3.12 1.76
C PRO A 98 -10.32 -4.47 2.02
N PHE A 99 -9.00 -4.42 2.11
CA PHE A 99 -8.19 -5.38 2.86
C PHE A 99 -7.30 -4.61 3.84
N THR A 100 -7.03 -5.22 4.98
CA THR A 100 -6.29 -4.57 6.05
C THR A 100 -5.32 -5.54 6.71
N GLY A 101 -4.24 -5.01 7.21
CA GLY A 101 -3.21 -5.83 7.84
C GLY A 101 -1.98 -5.03 8.22
N VAL A 102 -0.83 -5.70 8.17
CA VAL A 102 0.46 -5.11 8.55
C VAL A 102 1.50 -5.35 7.47
N ALA A 103 2.37 -4.38 7.28
CA ALA A 103 3.57 -4.48 6.46
C ALA A 103 4.82 -4.47 7.35
N HIS A 104 5.80 -5.26 6.95
CA HIS A 104 7.14 -5.29 7.54
C HIS A 104 8.12 -4.95 6.44
N ILE A 105 8.98 -3.97 6.68
CA ILE A 105 9.97 -3.48 5.73
C ILE A 105 11.36 -3.64 6.33
N ALA A 106 12.20 -4.45 5.68
CA ALA A 106 13.60 -4.55 5.98
C ALA A 106 14.42 -4.09 4.77
N TYR A 107 15.49 -3.33 5.00
CA TYR A 107 16.43 -2.99 3.95
C TYR A 107 17.86 -2.87 4.51
N ILE A 108 18.84 -3.10 3.64
CA ILE A 108 20.26 -2.86 3.92
C ILE A 108 20.66 -1.61 3.14
N PRO A 109 21.16 -0.56 3.81
CA PRO A 109 21.55 0.67 3.16
C PRO A 109 22.58 0.47 2.04
N ASN A 110 22.75 1.47 1.18
CA ASN A 110 23.80 1.47 0.16
C ASN A 110 25.20 1.58 0.79
N GLU A 111 26.23 1.58 -0.04
CA GLU A 111 27.64 1.64 0.42
C GLU A 111 27.99 2.91 1.18
N ASN A 112 27.25 4.00 0.96
CA ASN A 112 27.40 5.25 1.72
C ASN A 112 26.66 5.22 3.06
N GLY A 113 25.96 4.15 3.38
CA GLY A 113 25.15 4.03 4.59
C GLY A 113 23.92 4.94 4.59
N ARG A 114 23.30 5.14 3.42
CA ARG A 114 22.13 6.00 3.25
C ARG A 114 20.90 5.38 3.90
N ILE A 115 20.39 6.07 4.91
CA ILE A 115 19.14 5.72 5.58
C ILE A 115 18.05 6.75 5.32
N THR A 116 16.79 6.36 5.55
CA THR A 116 15.65 7.28 5.50
C THR A 116 14.96 7.38 6.85
N GLY A 117 14.18 8.45 7.06
CA GLY A 117 13.38 8.58 8.27
C GLY A 117 12.35 7.44 8.39
N LEU A 118 12.19 6.87 9.58
CA LEU A 118 11.31 5.71 9.83
C LEU A 118 9.86 5.98 9.39
N SER A 119 9.35 7.20 9.62
CA SER A 119 8.02 7.63 9.17
C SER A 119 7.85 7.64 7.65
N LYS A 120 8.96 7.75 6.90
CA LYS A 120 8.93 7.71 5.44
C LYS A 120 8.64 6.31 4.92
N LEU A 121 9.07 5.28 5.63
CA LEU A 121 8.76 3.88 5.30
C LEU A 121 7.26 3.58 5.47
N ALA A 122 6.65 4.06 6.55
CA ALA A 122 5.20 3.94 6.73
C ALA A 122 4.42 4.70 5.64
N ARG A 123 4.84 5.92 5.31
CA ARG A 123 4.22 6.71 4.23
C ARG A 123 4.42 6.07 2.85
N LEU A 124 5.54 5.37 2.63
CA LEU A 124 5.77 4.61 1.39
C LEU A 124 4.72 3.50 1.22
N VAL A 125 4.39 2.79 2.31
CA VAL A 125 3.30 1.82 2.29
C VAL A 125 1.98 2.50 1.89
N ASP A 126 1.66 3.64 2.50
CA ASP A 126 0.44 4.41 2.22
C ASP A 126 0.34 4.85 0.75
N VAL A 127 1.45 5.29 0.13
CA VAL A 127 1.48 5.68 -1.30
C VAL A 127 0.91 4.59 -2.18
N PHE A 128 1.26 3.34 -1.91
CA PHE A 128 0.83 2.21 -2.72
C PHE A 128 -0.43 1.53 -2.19
N ALA A 129 -0.69 1.58 -0.88
CA ALA A 129 -1.89 1.00 -0.29
C ALA A 129 -3.15 1.81 -0.63
N LYS A 130 -3.07 3.14 -0.66
CA LYS A 130 -4.21 4.03 -0.95
C LYS A 130 -4.49 4.13 -2.45
N ARG A 131 -4.68 2.97 -3.10
CA ARG A 131 -4.98 2.78 -4.52
C ARG A 131 -5.85 1.54 -4.70
N PRO A 132 -6.53 1.35 -5.83
CA PRO A 132 -7.04 0.03 -6.20
C PRO A 132 -5.85 -0.93 -6.35
N GLN A 133 -5.80 -2.02 -5.55
CA GLN A 133 -4.61 -2.85 -5.43
C GLN A 133 -4.89 -4.36 -5.42
N VAL A 134 -3.83 -5.10 -5.73
CA VAL A 134 -3.65 -6.48 -5.30
C VAL A 134 -2.44 -6.54 -4.37
N GLN A 135 -2.49 -7.38 -3.35
CA GLN A 135 -1.48 -7.42 -2.30
C GLN A 135 -0.07 -7.74 -2.83
N GLU A 136 0.03 -8.58 -3.84
CA GLU A 136 1.28 -8.98 -4.49
C GLU A 136 1.96 -7.78 -5.16
N ARG A 137 1.19 -6.94 -5.87
CA ARG A 137 1.69 -5.74 -6.52
C ARG A 137 2.11 -4.69 -5.49
N LEU A 138 1.28 -4.47 -4.44
CA LEU A 138 1.61 -3.59 -3.33
C LEU A 138 2.97 -3.95 -2.71
N THR A 139 3.15 -5.23 -2.37
CA THR A 139 4.38 -5.75 -1.77
C THR A 139 5.60 -5.51 -2.66
N THR A 140 5.45 -5.77 -3.96
CA THR A 140 6.50 -5.57 -4.97
C THR A 140 6.87 -4.10 -5.15
N GLN A 141 5.87 -3.22 -5.26
CA GLN A 141 6.09 -1.78 -5.46
C GLN A 141 6.85 -1.13 -4.30
N VAL A 142 6.54 -1.51 -3.06
CA VAL A 142 7.27 -1.04 -1.89
C VAL A 142 8.73 -1.48 -1.95
N ALA A 143 8.99 -2.77 -2.21
CA ALA A 143 10.35 -3.30 -2.29
C ALA A 143 11.18 -2.66 -3.40
N ASP A 144 10.60 -2.51 -4.59
CA ASP A 144 11.28 -1.92 -5.75
C ASP A 144 11.59 -0.43 -5.54
N SER A 145 10.73 0.29 -4.82
CA SER A 145 10.97 1.70 -4.47
C SER A 145 12.16 1.87 -3.53
N LEU A 146 12.34 0.99 -2.54
CA LEU A 146 13.52 1.01 -1.67
C LEU A 146 14.81 0.78 -2.46
N MET A 147 14.82 -0.19 -3.37
CA MET A 147 15.97 -0.46 -4.23
C MET A 147 16.32 0.72 -5.13
N ARG A 148 15.32 1.34 -5.74
CA ARG A 148 15.51 2.38 -6.75
C ARG A 148 15.83 3.75 -6.13
N ILE A 149 15.13 4.14 -5.06
CA ILE A 149 15.21 5.51 -4.51
C ILE A 149 16.31 5.61 -3.46
N LEU A 150 16.42 4.61 -2.58
CA LEU A 150 17.46 4.58 -1.56
C LEU A 150 18.75 3.92 -2.05
N GLU A 151 18.74 3.35 -3.26
CA GLU A 151 19.86 2.56 -3.81
C GLU A 151 20.29 1.45 -2.84
N ALA A 152 19.32 0.90 -2.10
CA ALA A 152 19.57 -0.10 -1.06
C ALA A 152 20.27 -1.34 -1.63
N ARG A 153 21.24 -1.93 -0.89
CA ARG A 153 21.90 -3.19 -1.28
C ARG A 153 20.95 -4.37 -1.27
N GLY A 154 19.89 -4.31 -0.46
CA GLY A 154 18.85 -5.31 -0.39
C GLY A 154 17.58 -4.78 0.25
N ALA A 155 16.43 -5.35 -0.12
CA ALA A 155 15.15 -5.07 0.47
C ALA A 155 14.32 -6.36 0.64
N LEU A 156 13.58 -6.44 1.73
CA LEU A 156 12.57 -7.45 2.00
C LEU A 156 11.32 -6.74 2.51
N VAL A 157 10.20 -6.98 1.83
CA VAL A 157 8.90 -6.52 2.29
C VAL A 157 8.01 -7.74 2.49
N VAL A 158 7.36 -7.83 3.63
CA VAL A 158 6.35 -8.85 3.94
C VAL A 158 5.07 -8.14 4.33
N ILE A 159 3.96 -8.54 3.73
CA ILE A 159 2.62 -8.03 4.07
C ILE A 159 1.75 -9.21 4.48
N GLU A 160 1.10 -9.08 5.62
CA GLU A 160 0.07 -9.99 6.10
C GLU A 160 -1.25 -9.23 6.19
N ALA A 161 -2.28 -9.67 5.46
CA ALA A 161 -3.56 -8.97 5.44
C ALA A 161 -4.77 -9.91 5.35
N GLU A 162 -5.89 -9.46 5.92
CA GLU A 162 -7.21 -10.05 5.76
C GLU A 162 -7.98 -9.28 4.68
N HIS A 163 -8.59 -10.04 3.76
CA HIS A 163 -9.33 -9.49 2.63
C HIS A 163 -10.83 -9.57 2.86
N LEU A 164 -11.50 -8.42 3.02
CA LEU A 164 -12.95 -8.40 3.23
C LEU A 164 -13.73 -8.98 2.04
N CYS A 165 -13.19 -8.93 0.83
CA CYS A 165 -13.80 -9.59 -0.32
C CYS A 165 -13.86 -11.12 -0.19
N MET A 166 -13.06 -11.72 0.69
CA MET A 166 -13.10 -13.15 1.02
C MET A 166 -13.86 -13.46 2.32
N THR A 167 -13.93 -12.51 3.24
CA THR A 167 -14.50 -12.76 4.59
C THR A 167 -15.97 -12.42 4.67
N MET A 168 -16.39 -11.27 4.14
CA MET A 168 -17.77 -10.78 4.28
C MET A 168 -18.74 -11.33 3.23
N ARG A 169 -18.23 -11.80 2.11
CA ARG A 169 -19.00 -12.34 0.97
C ARG A 169 -18.21 -13.43 0.23
N GLY A 170 -18.80 -14.02 -0.82
CA GLY A 170 -18.16 -15.07 -1.63
C GLY A 170 -17.87 -16.32 -0.81
N VAL A 171 -16.60 -16.65 -0.63
CA VAL A 171 -16.17 -17.88 0.07
C VAL A 171 -16.38 -17.84 1.59
N LYS A 172 -16.59 -16.66 2.18
CA LYS A 172 -16.89 -16.42 3.60
C LYS A 172 -15.92 -17.14 4.55
N LYS A 173 -14.65 -16.78 4.47
CA LYS A 173 -13.57 -17.33 5.34
C LYS A 173 -12.96 -16.24 6.23
N PRO A 174 -13.68 -15.80 7.29
CA PRO A 174 -13.14 -14.84 8.25
C PRO A 174 -11.90 -15.40 8.95
N GLY A 175 -10.94 -14.51 9.25
CA GLY A 175 -9.67 -14.88 9.87
C GLY A 175 -8.63 -15.50 8.92
N SER A 176 -9.00 -15.75 7.64
CA SER A 176 -8.03 -16.16 6.62
C SER A 176 -7.13 -14.99 6.25
N LYS A 177 -5.82 -15.18 6.39
CA LYS A 177 -4.81 -14.17 6.07
C LYS A 177 -4.01 -14.55 4.84
N THR A 178 -3.75 -13.58 3.99
CA THR A 178 -2.82 -13.70 2.87
C THR A 178 -1.47 -13.13 3.29
N ILE A 179 -0.39 -13.87 3.05
CA ILE A 179 0.96 -13.40 3.30
C ILE A 179 1.68 -13.32 1.94
N THR A 180 2.19 -12.15 1.62
CA THR A 180 3.02 -11.90 0.44
C THR A 180 4.39 -11.40 0.83
N SER A 181 5.42 -11.74 0.04
CA SER A 181 6.78 -11.25 0.26
C SER A 181 7.46 -10.86 -1.05
N ALA A 182 8.25 -9.79 -1.00
CA ALA A 182 9.12 -9.37 -2.09
C ALA A 182 10.55 -9.20 -1.57
N VAL A 183 11.49 -9.90 -2.19
CA VAL A 183 12.91 -9.92 -1.79
C VAL A 183 13.77 -9.42 -2.93
N ARG A 184 14.71 -8.50 -2.62
CA ARG A 184 15.60 -7.87 -3.61
C ARG A 184 17.05 -7.82 -3.11
N GLY A 185 17.98 -7.75 -4.05
CA GLY A 185 19.41 -7.55 -3.77
C GLY A 185 20.01 -8.59 -2.85
N SER A 186 20.85 -8.16 -1.91
CA SER A 186 21.59 -9.01 -0.96
C SER A 186 20.69 -9.80 -0.01
N LEU A 187 19.44 -9.36 0.22
CA LEU A 187 18.46 -10.12 1.02
C LEU A 187 17.93 -11.38 0.31
N ARG A 188 18.32 -11.63 -0.95
CA ARG A 188 18.09 -12.93 -1.60
C ARG A 188 19.01 -14.02 -1.07
N ASN A 189 20.13 -13.65 -0.43
CA ASN A 189 20.99 -14.62 0.23
C ASN A 189 20.21 -15.31 1.36
N PRO A 190 20.24 -16.66 1.45
CA PRO A 190 19.46 -17.40 2.44
C PRO A 190 19.75 -17.01 3.89
N ALA A 191 21.01 -16.70 4.23
CA ALA A 191 21.40 -16.36 5.59
C ALA A 191 20.83 -14.98 6.02
N THR A 192 21.04 -13.94 5.22
CA THR A 192 20.51 -12.59 5.51
C THR A 192 18.98 -12.55 5.46
N ARG A 193 18.39 -13.32 4.55
CA ARG A 193 16.94 -13.48 4.49
C ARG A 193 16.39 -14.16 5.75
N ALA A 194 17.05 -15.21 6.24
CA ALA A 194 16.64 -15.93 7.44
C ALA A 194 16.73 -15.02 8.68
N GLU A 195 17.78 -14.22 8.80
CA GLU A 195 17.93 -13.21 9.86
C GLU A 195 16.77 -12.21 9.83
N ALA A 196 16.51 -11.58 8.68
CA ALA A 196 15.42 -10.62 8.54
C ALA A 196 14.06 -11.24 8.89
N MET A 197 13.78 -12.46 8.41
CA MET A 197 12.54 -13.18 8.71
C MET A 197 12.43 -13.53 10.20
N SER A 198 13.53 -13.91 10.85
CA SER A 198 13.57 -14.17 12.29
C SER A 198 13.18 -12.93 13.09
N LEU A 199 13.70 -11.76 12.72
CA LEU A 199 13.37 -10.49 13.38
C LEU A 199 11.91 -10.09 13.14
N ILE A 200 11.36 -10.34 11.94
CA ILE A 200 9.96 -10.07 11.62
C ILE A 200 9.02 -10.95 12.47
N THR A 201 9.35 -12.25 12.60
CA THR A 201 8.49 -13.22 13.29
C THR A 201 8.75 -13.31 14.80
N ALA A 202 9.77 -12.63 15.32
CA ALA A 202 10.07 -12.60 16.75
C ALA A 202 8.85 -12.13 17.56
N ARG A 203 8.45 -12.93 18.55
CA ARG A 203 7.32 -12.58 19.44
C ARG A 203 7.61 -11.27 20.19
N ARG A 204 6.59 -10.43 20.33
CA ARG A 204 6.62 -9.34 21.31
C ARG A 204 6.52 -9.97 22.72
N HIS A 205 7.46 -9.67 23.56
CA HIS A 205 7.38 -9.94 25.00
C HIS A 205 6.62 -8.81 25.68
#